data_c3d11d666171e4a2e35afd765ac305e7
#
_entry.id   c3d11d666171e4a2e35afd765ac305e7
#
_cell.length_a   1.000
_cell.length_b   1.000
_cell.length_c   1.000
_cell.angle_alpha   90.00
_cell.angle_beta   90.00
_cell.angle_gamma   90.00
#
_symmetry.space_group_name_H-M   'P 1'
#
loop_
_entity.id
_entity.type
_entity.pdbx_description
1 polymer ?
#
loop_
_entity_poly.entity_id
_entity_poly.type
_entity_poly.pdbx_seq_one_letter_code
_entity_poly.pdbx_strand_id
1 'polypeptide(L)'
;MSPIIIHRTNSIHLFDKNTFEHLASSTYQGQGPDEITIIGHVGIDETNRRFFVSDHGKLKIFAYDLDSVLTTPEYQPSVKIDMKKKLFPDDYLYLNDTLCIAKIIEPIGNNDYKPSVARWNMATGEINPMPYEY
;
A
#
# COMPACT_ATOMS: atom_id res chain seq x y z
N MET A 1 -5.35 14.98 12.39
CA MET A 1 -4.20 14.26 13.00
C MET A 1 -3.66 13.26 12.00
N SER A 2 -2.37 13.25 11.80
CA SER A 2 -1.68 12.28 10.95
C SER A 2 -0.88 11.34 11.82
N PRO A 3 -1.32 10.11 12.04
CA PRO A 3 -0.57 9.18 12.87
C PRO A 3 0.67 8.67 12.17
N ILE A 4 1.63 8.20 12.95
CA ILE A 4 2.74 7.43 12.43
C ILE A 4 2.26 5.99 12.23
N ILE A 5 2.50 5.46 11.03
CA ILE A 5 2.12 4.10 10.70
C ILE A 5 3.37 3.25 10.59
N ILE A 6 3.44 2.20 11.37
CA ILE A 6 4.55 1.26 11.34
C ILE A 6 3.99 -0.13 11.08
N HIS A 7 4.56 -0.83 10.10
CA HIS A 7 4.25 -2.25 9.91
C HIS A 7 5.45 -3.08 10.34
N ARG A 8 5.18 -4.06 11.17
CA ARG A 8 6.20 -4.98 11.66
C ARG A 8 5.56 -6.35 11.88
N THR A 9 6.27 -7.41 11.48
CA THR A 9 5.78 -8.79 11.64
C THR A 9 4.35 -8.97 11.12
N ASN A 10 4.08 -8.36 9.96
CA ASN A 10 2.79 -8.45 9.26
C ASN A 10 1.61 -7.83 10.02
N SER A 11 1.90 -6.89 10.90
CA SER A 11 0.88 -6.10 11.60
C SER A 11 1.09 -4.61 11.32
N ILE A 12 -0.01 -3.87 11.32
CA ILE A 12 0.00 -2.42 11.16
C ILE A 12 -0.23 -1.79 12.53
N HIS A 13 0.66 -0.89 12.93
CA HIS A 13 0.57 -0.19 14.20
C HIS A 13 0.44 1.30 13.95
N LEU A 14 -0.50 1.93 14.64
CA LEU A 14 -0.74 3.37 14.57
C LEU A 14 -0.32 4.03 15.86
N PHE A 15 0.46 5.10 15.74
CA PHE A 15 0.95 5.88 16.87
C PHE A 15 0.59 7.35 16.69
N ASP A 16 0.35 8.04 17.79
CA ASP A 16 0.22 9.50 17.77
C ASP A 16 1.59 10.12 17.46
N LYS A 17 1.67 10.97 16.44
CA LYS A 17 2.95 11.54 16.01
C LYS A 17 3.54 12.55 17.01
N ASN A 18 2.73 13.09 17.90
CA ASN A 18 3.19 14.08 18.88
C ASN A 18 3.62 13.44 20.19
N THR A 19 2.87 12.44 20.66
CA THR A 19 3.13 11.78 21.95
C THR A 19 3.79 10.42 21.82
N PHE A 20 3.80 9.84 20.60
CA PHE A 20 4.24 8.47 20.32
C PHE A 20 3.43 7.40 21.06
N GLU A 21 2.25 7.77 21.54
CA GLU A 21 1.36 6.83 22.17
C GLU A 21 0.79 5.88 21.12
N HIS A 22 0.75 4.57 21.45
CA HIS A 22 0.13 3.57 20.60
C HIS A 22 -1.39 3.75 20.58
N LEU A 23 -1.96 3.90 19.39
CA LEU A 23 -3.39 4.17 19.22
C LEU A 23 -4.18 2.92 18.84
N ALA A 24 -3.67 2.13 17.92
CA ALA A 24 -4.36 0.96 17.41
C ALA A 24 -3.40 0.03 16.69
N SER A 25 -3.80 -1.23 16.56
CA SER A 25 -3.09 -2.21 15.74
C SER A 25 -4.10 -2.99 14.93
N SER A 26 -3.72 -3.36 13.70
CA SER A 26 -4.47 -4.26 12.85
C SER A 26 -3.63 -5.50 12.62
N THR A 27 -4.19 -6.66 12.91
CA THR A 27 -3.49 -7.94 12.80
C THR A 27 -4.18 -8.90 11.85
N TYR A 28 -4.99 -8.38 10.93
CA TYR A 28 -5.72 -9.20 9.97
C TYR A 28 -4.78 -9.75 8.90
N GLN A 29 -3.98 -10.71 9.28
CA GLN A 29 -3.06 -11.41 8.40
C GLN A 29 -3.53 -12.84 8.20
N GLY A 30 -3.51 -13.32 6.96
CA GLY A 30 -3.87 -14.69 6.63
C GLY A 30 -4.17 -14.87 5.16
N GLN A 31 -4.91 -15.91 4.83
CA GLN A 31 -5.26 -16.28 3.45
C GLN A 31 -6.70 -15.91 3.08
N GLY A 32 -7.47 -15.38 4.01
CA GLY A 32 -8.84 -14.96 3.76
C GLY A 32 -8.96 -13.77 2.82
N PRO A 33 -10.16 -13.50 2.25
CA PRO A 33 -10.35 -12.44 1.26
C PRO A 33 -9.95 -11.05 1.73
N ASP A 34 -10.20 -10.74 3.01
CA ASP A 34 -9.92 -9.44 3.61
C ASP A 34 -8.65 -9.44 4.45
N GLU A 35 -7.92 -10.54 4.45
CA GLU A 35 -6.69 -10.68 5.21
C GLU A 35 -5.48 -10.43 4.32
N ILE A 36 -4.43 -9.86 4.91
CA ILE A 36 -3.21 -9.53 4.19
C ILE A 36 -2.23 -10.70 4.32
N THR A 37 -1.70 -11.14 3.20
CA THR A 37 -0.75 -12.25 3.14
C THR A 37 0.67 -11.77 3.42
N ILE A 38 1.16 -10.80 2.64
CA ILE A 38 2.52 -10.26 2.76
C ILE A 38 2.45 -8.75 2.66
N ILE A 39 2.70 -8.07 3.76
CA ILE A 39 2.69 -6.60 3.79
C ILE A 39 3.93 -6.07 3.09
N GLY A 40 3.69 -5.23 2.09
CA GLY A 40 4.74 -4.49 1.41
C GLY A 40 4.73 -3.02 1.83
N HIS A 41 4.53 -2.14 0.86
CA HIS A 41 4.52 -0.69 1.10
C HIS A 41 3.22 -0.22 1.77
N VAL A 42 3.33 0.83 2.58
CA VAL A 42 2.19 1.54 3.15
C VAL A 42 2.20 2.97 2.60
N GLY A 43 1.16 3.32 1.85
CA GLY A 43 0.95 4.68 1.33
C GLY A 43 -0.05 5.44 2.17
N ILE A 44 0.10 6.76 2.27
CA ILE A 44 -0.75 7.59 3.12
C ILE A 44 -1.45 8.64 2.28
N ASP A 45 -2.77 8.73 2.44
CA ASP A 45 -3.61 9.79 1.90
C ASP A 45 -4.13 10.62 3.07
N GLU A 46 -3.39 11.67 3.44
CA GLU A 46 -3.75 12.50 4.59
C GLU A 46 -5.04 13.27 4.37
N THR A 47 -5.29 13.73 3.16
CA THR A 47 -6.45 14.55 2.83
C THR A 47 -7.76 13.81 3.12
N ASN A 48 -7.83 12.54 2.77
CA ASN A 48 -9.02 11.73 2.96
C ASN A 48 -8.94 10.83 4.21
N ARG A 49 -7.91 11.00 5.03
CA ARG A 49 -7.70 10.25 6.27
C ARG A 49 -7.78 8.75 6.05
N ARG A 50 -6.97 8.27 5.14
CA ARG A 50 -6.87 6.83 4.82
C ARG A 50 -5.44 6.44 4.52
N PHE A 51 -5.15 5.15 4.58
CA PHE A 51 -3.87 4.63 4.17
C PHE A 51 -4.07 3.36 3.34
N PHE A 52 -3.07 3.04 2.56
CA PHE A 52 -3.10 1.90 1.66
C PHE A 52 -2.00 0.92 2.04
N VAL A 53 -2.34 -0.37 2.03
CA VAL A 53 -1.38 -1.44 2.32
C VAL A 53 -1.27 -2.33 1.10
N SER A 54 -0.05 -2.45 0.59
CA SER A 54 0.24 -3.36 -0.51
C SER A 54 0.39 -4.78 0.00
N ASP A 55 -0.36 -5.70 -0.58
CA ASP A 55 -0.19 -7.13 -0.33
C ASP A 55 0.53 -7.77 -1.52
N HIS A 56 1.82 -8.03 -1.34
CA HIS A 56 2.66 -8.61 -2.38
C HIS A 56 2.34 -10.08 -2.66
N GLY A 57 1.68 -10.75 -1.73
CA GLY A 57 1.23 -12.12 -1.95
C GLY A 57 0.03 -12.22 -2.87
N LYS A 58 -0.94 -11.32 -2.70
CA LYS A 58 -2.18 -11.28 -3.47
C LYS A 58 -2.12 -10.33 -4.66
N LEU A 59 -1.10 -9.50 -4.75
CA LEU A 59 -0.96 -8.41 -5.73
C LEU A 59 -2.16 -7.47 -5.72
N LYS A 60 -2.58 -7.13 -4.51
CA LYS A 60 -3.69 -6.21 -4.24
C LYS A 60 -3.23 -5.08 -3.34
N ILE A 61 -3.96 -3.98 -3.40
CA ILE A 61 -3.78 -2.87 -2.48
C ILE A 61 -5.08 -2.69 -1.72
N PHE A 62 -4.98 -2.72 -0.39
CA PHE A 62 -6.10 -2.54 0.51
C PHE A 62 -6.15 -1.11 1.00
N ALA A 63 -7.35 -0.56 1.10
CA ALA A 63 -7.58 0.77 1.66
C ALA A 63 -8.15 0.65 3.07
N TYR A 64 -7.55 1.39 3.99
CA TYR A 64 -8.00 1.48 5.37
C TYR A 64 -8.47 2.90 5.65
N ASP A 65 -9.69 3.02 6.20
CA ASP A 65 -10.18 4.29 6.72
C ASP A 65 -9.62 4.52 8.11
N LEU A 66 -8.84 5.59 8.28
CA LEU A 66 -8.13 5.85 9.52
C LEU A 66 -9.05 5.94 10.72
N ASP A 67 -10.13 6.69 10.62
CA ASP A 67 -11.05 6.88 11.74
C ASP A 67 -11.74 5.57 12.12
N SER A 68 -12.06 4.74 11.14
CA SER A 68 -12.66 3.42 11.40
C SER A 68 -11.67 2.48 12.09
N VAL A 69 -10.41 2.49 11.71
CA VAL A 69 -9.39 1.68 12.38
C VAL A 69 -9.25 2.09 13.84
N LEU A 70 -9.32 3.38 14.13
CA LEU A 70 -9.17 3.91 15.50
C LEU A 70 -10.38 3.64 16.38
N THR A 71 -11.57 3.50 15.80
CA THR A 71 -12.82 3.43 16.57
C THR A 71 -13.55 2.10 16.50
N THR A 72 -13.24 1.27 15.51
CA THR A 72 -13.93 -0.01 15.29
C THR A 72 -12.94 -1.17 15.41
N PRO A 73 -12.98 -1.94 16.52
CA PRO A 73 -11.99 -3.00 16.76
C PRO A 73 -11.92 -4.07 15.69
N GLU A 74 -13.03 -4.34 15.01
CA GLU A 74 -13.11 -5.38 13.99
C GLU A 74 -13.18 -4.83 12.57
N TYR A 75 -12.69 -3.61 12.37
CA TYR A 75 -12.69 -2.99 11.06
C TYR A 75 -11.89 -3.81 10.06
N GLN A 76 -12.45 -4.04 8.89
CA GLN A 76 -11.79 -4.70 7.78
C GLN A 76 -11.60 -3.73 6.62
N PRO A 77 -10.44 -3.75 5.97
CA PRO A 77 -10.17 -2.89 4.82
C PRO A 77 -10.96 -3.34 3.59
N SER A 78 -11.07 -2.43 2.63
CA SER A 78 -11.60 -2.74 1.31
C SER A 78 -10.47 -2.91 0.32
N VAL A 79 -10.70 -3.64 -0.77
CA VAL A 79 -9.74 -3.73 -1.86
C VAL A 79 -9.80 -2.44 -2.67
N LYS A 80 -8.69 -1.69 -2.70
CA LYS A 80 -8.58 -0.49 -3.52
C LYS A 80 -8.36 -0.85 -4.98
N ILE A 81 -7.44 -1.79 -5.24
CA ILE A 81 -7.16 -2.24 -6.60
C ILE A 81 -6.55 -3.64 -6.57
N ASP A 82 -6.90 -4.45 -7.57
CA ASP A 82 -6.34 -5.77 -7.82
C ASP A 82 -5.48 -5.68 -9.08
N MET A 83 -4.20 -6.02 -8.96
CA MET A 83 -3.23 -5.86 -10.03
C MET A 83 -2.58 -7.18 -10.46
N LYS A 84 -3.27 -8.29 -10.31
CA LYS A 84 -2.71 -9.62 -10.60
C LYS A 84 -2.11 -9.78 -12.00
N LYS A 85 -2.61 -9.04 -12.97
CA LYS A 85 -2.19 -9.15 -14.37
C LYS A 85 -1.31 -7.98 -14.83
N LYS A 86 -0.83 -7.16 -13.88
CA LYS A 86 -0.06 -5.94 -14.17
C LYS A 86 1.21 -5.93 -13.35
N LEU A 87 2.14 -5.06 -13.74
CA LEU A 87 3.32 -4.79 -12.94
C LEU A 87 2.86 -4.21 -11.59
N PHE A 88 3.24 -4.87 -10.52
CA PHE A 88 2.84 -4.43 -9.18
C PHE A 88 3.89 -3.47 -8.63
N PRO A 89 3.47 -2.28 -8.14
CA PRO A 89 4.43 -1.35 -7.55
C PRO A 89 5.10 -1.94 -6.32
N ASP A 90 6.43 -1.94 -6.32
CA ASP A 90 7.22 -2.39 -5.18
C ASP A 90 7.15 -1.34 -4.05
N ASP A 91 7.21 -0.08 -4.46
CA ASP A 91 7.16 1.07 -3.57
C ASP A 91 6.56 2.23 -4.37
N TYR A 92 5.98 3.22 -3.71
CA TYR A 92 5.42 4.37 -4.42
C TYR A 92 5.24 5.58 -3.50
N LEU A 93 5.20 6.75 -4.13
CA LEU A 93 4.79 7.99 -3.50
C LEU A 93 3.37 8.31 -3.97
N TYR A 94 2.43 8.39 -3.05
CA TYR A 94 1.04 8.71 -3.34
C TYR A 94 0.84 10.22 -3.36
N LEU A 95 0.39 10.76 -4.48
CA LEU A 95 0.02 12.17 -4.61
C LEU A 95 -1.51 12.32 -4.64
N ASN A 96 -2.17 11.55 -5.46
CA ASN A 96 -3.62 11.39 -5.48
C ASN A 96 -3.95 10.08 -6.22
N ASP A 97 -5.24 9.73 -6.31
CA ASP A 97 -5.66 8.46 -6.90
C ASP A 97 -5.24 8.26 -8.36
N THR A 98 -5.11 9.36 -9.11
CA THR A 98 -4.75 9.28 -10.53
C THR A 98 -3.27 9.51 -10.79
N LEU A 99 -2.51 9.93 -9.78
CA LEU A 99 -1.09 10.20 -9.93
C LEU A 99 -0.30 9.73 -8.71
N CYS A 100 0.44 8.66 -8.94
CA CYS A 100 1.46 8.17 -8.01
C CYS A 100 2.76 8.02 -8.77
N ILE A 101 3.86 8.16 -8.08
CA ILE A 101 5.18 7.87 -8.63
C ILE A 101 5.62 6.54 -8.03
N ALA A 102 5.78 5.54 -8.86
CA ALA A 102 6.01 4.17 -8.41
C ALA A 102 7.40 3.67 -8.81
N LYS A 103 7.94 2.82 -7.95
CA LYS A 103 9.08 1.99 -8.28
C LYS A 103 8.54 0.63 -8.70
N ILE A 104 8.92 0.17 -9.88
CA ILE A 104 8.52 -1.13 -10.39
C ILE A 104 9.76 -1.95 -10.74
N ILE A 105 9.59 -3.26 -10.76
CA ILE A 105 10.63 -4.20 -11.18
C ILE A 105 10.14 -4.84 -12.47
N GLU A 106 10.75 -4.47 -13.58
CA GLU A 106 10.37 -4.98 -14.89
C GLU A 106 11.17 -6.22 -15.25
N PRO A 107 10.51 -7.32 -15.66
CA PRO A 107 11.25 -8.46 -16.23
C PRO A 107 11.77 -8.09 -17.61
N ILE A 108 13.06 -8.34 -17.86
CA ILE A 108 13.71 -8.05 -19.13
C ILE A 108 14.22 -9.32 -19.85
N GLY A 109 13.71 -10.49 -19.45
CA GLY A 109 14.05 -11.78 -20.06
C GLY A 109 15.16 -12.52 -19.33
N ASN A 110 15.34 -13.80 -19.62
CA ASN A 110 16.38 -14.66 -19.06
C ASN A 110 16.55 -14.57 -17.52
N ASN A 111 15.44 -14.42 -16.79
CA ASN A 111 15.42 -14.24 -15.35
C ASN A 111 16.09 -12.95 -14.87
N ASP A 112 16.29 -11.98 -15.73
CA ASP A 112 16.80 -10.67 -15.36
C ASP A 112 15.67 -9.68 -15.13
N TYR A 113 15.92 -8.69 -14.27
CA TYR A 113 14.95 -7.68 -13.88
C TYR A 113 15.60 -6.30 -13.91
N LYS A 114 14.81 -5.30 -14.23
CA LYS A 114 15.25 -3.90 -14.29
C LYS A 114 14.37 -3.06 -13.38
N PRO A 115 14.92 -2.37 -12.37
CA PRO A 115 14.17 -1.39 -11.61
C PRO A 115 13.89 -0.17 -12.48
N SER A 116 12.65 0.32 -12.43
CA SER A 116 12.20 1.47 -13.22
C SER A 116 11.31 2.37 -12.38
N VAL A 117 11.27 3.65 -12.74
CA VAL A 117 10.32 4.60 -12.20
C VAL A 117 9.15 4.72 -13.16
N ALA A 118 7.94 4.73 -12.64
CA ALA A 118 6.73 4.79 -13.45
C ALA A 118 5.75 5.80 -12.88
N ARG A 119 4.95 6.38 -13.76
CA ARG A 119 3.71 7.06 -13.35
C ARG A 119 2.65 5.99 -13.20
N TRP A 120 1.95 6.01 -12.10
CA TRP A 120 0.96 5.00 -11.78
C TRP A 120 -0.38 5.65 -11.43
N ASN A 121 -1.42 5.20 -12.09
CA ASN A 121 -2.79 5.60 -11.78
C ASN A 121 -3.39 4.51 -10.88
N MET A 122 -3.53 4.80 -9.60
CA MET A 122 -4.06 3.84 -8.64
C MET A 122 -5.53 3.55 -8.87
N ALA A 123 -6.28 4.50 -9.42
CA ALA A 123 -7.71 4.30 -9.69
C ALA A 123 -7.97 3.29 -10.81
N THR A 124 -7.10 3.25 -11.82
CA THR A 124 -7.25 2.35 -12.97
C THR A 124 -6.25 1.21 -13.00
N GLY A 125 -5.14 1.35 -12.27
CA GLY A 125 -4.02 0.41 -12.30
C GLY A 125 -3.05 0.63 -13.45
N GLU A 126 -3.25 1.64 -14.28
CA GLU A 126 -2.38 1.93 -15.41
C GLU A 126 -0.99 2.34 -14.93
N ILE A 127 0.04 1.71 -15.47
CA ILE A 127 1.43 2.01 -15.18
C ILE A 127 2.13 2.39 -16.48
N ASN A 128 2.77 3.57 -16.46
CA ASN A 128 3.52 4.09 -17.59
C ASN A 128 4.97 4.30 -17.15
N PRO A 129 5.88 3.40 -17.51
CA PRO A 129 7.30 3.57 -17.18
C PRO A 129 7.84 4.87 -17.77
N MET A 130 8.62 5.59 -16.97
CA MET A 130 9.28 6.81 -17.44
C MET A 130 10.55 6.44 -18.19
N PRO A 131 10.98 7.26 -19.18
CA PRO A 131 12.23 7.05 -19.89
C PRO A 131 13.44 7.42 -19.02
N TYR A 132 13.48 6.88 -17.81
CA TYR A 132 14.49 7.18 -16.81
C TYR A 132 14.95 5.89 -16.14
N GLU A 133 16.26 5.75 -15.98
CA GLU A 133 16.85 4.59 -15.33
C GLU A 133 17.61 5.00 -14.06
N TYR A 134 17.57 4.11 -13.09
CA TYR A 134 18.38 4.29 -11.89
C TYR A 134 19.86 4.13 -12.19
#